data_71653e9a3deb52bfbe71d28847d63725
#
_entry.id   71653e9a3deb52bfbe71d28847d63725
#
_cell.length_a   1.000
_cell.length_b   1.000
_cell.length_c   1.000
_cell.angle_alpha   90.00
_cell.angle_beta   90.00
_cell.angle_gamma   90.00
#
_symmetry.space_group_name_H-M   'P 1'
#
loop_
_entity.id
_entity.type
_entity.pdbx_description
1 polymer ?
#
loop_
_entity_poly.entity_id
_entity_poly.type
_entity_poly.pdbx_seq_one_letter_code
_entity_poly.pdbx_strand_id
1 'polypeptide(L)'
;MGISQNQRISDNPEVSANLRLMEQWIQSQMTYRSLPGLSIGIVYDQELVYARGFGYSNLEDSAATTSQTIYRIASLTKVFTATAIMQLRDQGKLRLDDPVEQYLPWFRVKSRFPDQPKVTIRQLLTHTSGLPREAAYPYWTDNKFPSRTEMIKGLENQEMIFAPEDRIKYSNLGFAVAGEIVAEAAGMPYSEYVEKNILAPLGMKSTTVYFQDSQSKRLAEGCAIYEC
;
A
#
# COMPACT_ATOMS: atom_id res chain seq x y z
N MET A 1 -12.87 -38.12 5.24
CA MET A 1 -13.92 -37.74 6.19
C MET A 1 -14.42 -36.37 5.78
N GLY A 2 -15.67 -36.26 5.30
CA GLY A 2 -16.24 -34.97 4.88
C GLY A 2 -16.58 -34.14 6.11
N ILE A 3 -16.19 -32.88 6.11
CA ILE A 3 -16.59 -31.92 7.12
C ILE A 3 -18.11 -31.74 6.95
N SER A 4 -18.85 -31.91 8.03
CA SER A 4 -20.29 -31.61 8.09
C SER A 4 -20.49 -30.13 7.68
N GLN A 5 -21.49 -29.84 6.84
CA GLN A 5 -21.74 -28.50 6.25
C GLN A 5 -21.95 -27.32 7.25
N ASN A 6 -21.83 -27.57 8.56
CA ASN A 6 -22.03 -26.56 9.62
C ASN A 6 -20.87 -26.43 10.62
N GLN A 7 -19.74 -27.11 10.42
CA GLN A 7 -18.63 -27.04 11.35
C GLN A 7 -17.61 -26.03 10.84
N ARG A 8 -17.31 -24.99 11.65
CA ARG A 8 -16.25 -24.03 11.31
C ARG A 8 -14.92 -24.77 11.24
N ILE A 9 -14.08 -24.40 10.27
CA ILE A 9 -12.76 -25.01 10.12
C ILE A 9 -11.88 -24.79 11.36
N SER A 10 -12.09 -23.69 12.07
CA SER A 10 -11.44 -23.40 13.36
C SER A 10 -11.72 -24.43 14.46
N ASP A 11 -12.86 -25.14 14.37
CA ASP A 11 -13.27 -26.13 15.37
C ASP A 11 -12.65 -27.53 15.11
N ASN A 12 -11.94 -27.67 13.98
CA ASN A 12 -11.23 -28.92 13.66
C ASN A 12 -9.99 -29.04 14.56
N PRO A 13 -9.86 -30.19 15.33
CA PRO A 13 -8.72 -30.37 16.23
C PRO A 13 -7.36 -30.35 15.53
N GLU A 14 -7.29 -30.86 14.30
CA GLU A 14 -6.05 -30.83 13.50
C GLU A 14 -5.66 -29.39 13.14
N VAL A 15 -6.61 -28.55 12.70
CA VAL A 15 -6.37 -27.14 12.43
C VAL A 15 -5.91 -26.43 13.68
N SER A 16 -6.56 -26.65 14.83
CA SER A 16 -6.17 -26.07 16.10
C SER A 16 -4.76 -26.51 16.55
N ALA A 17 -4.36 -27.76 16.28
CA ALA A 17 -3.01 -28.25 16.56
C ALA A 17 -1.97 -27.57 15.68
N ASN A 18 -2.25 -27.44 14.38
CA ASN A 18 -1.38 -26.76 13.43
C ASN A 18 -1.23 -25.26 13.73
N LEU A 19 -2.29 -24.58 14.17
CA LEU A 19 -2.21 -23.19 14.62
C LEU A 19 -1.28 -23.04 15.82
N ARG A 20 -1.30 -23.95 16.80
CA ARG A 20 -0.35 -23.91 17.94
C ARG A 20 1.11 -24.11 17.49
N LEU A 21 1.36 -25.03 16.55
CA LEU A 21 2.70 -25.21 15.97
C LEU A 21 3.17 -23.95 15.23
N MET A 22 2.29 -23.32 14.47
CA MET A 22 2.57 -22.05 13.80
C MET A 22 2.92 -20.94 14.82
N GLU A 23 2.19 -20.84 15.92
CA GLU A 23 2.49 -19.85 16.97
C GLU A 23 3.90 -20.02 17.54
N GLN A 24 4.29 -21.26 17.85
CA GLN A 24 5.64 -21.57 18.33
C GLN A 24 6.71 -21.22 17.31
N TRP A 25 6.46 -21.51 16.04
CA TRP A 25 7.36 -21.16 14.95
C TRP A 25 7.48 -19.62 14.80
N ILE A 26 6.36 -18.90 14.85
CA ILE A 26 6.36 -17.42 14.81
C ILE A 26 7.20 -16.85 15.94
N GLN A 27 7.00 -17.30 17.17
CA GLN A 27 7.76 -16.83 18.33
C GLN A 27 9.26 -17.08 18.15
N SER A 28 9.65 -18.25 17.65
CA SER A 28 11.02 -18.59 17.35
C SER A 28 11.62 -17.67 16.27
N GLN A 29 10.85 -17.39 15.18
CA GLN A 29 11.28 -16.48 14.13
C GLN A 29 11.40 -15.04 14.62
N MET A 30 10.50 -14.58 15.46
CA MET A 30 10.57 -13.25 16.06
C MET A 30 11.83 -13.09 16.90
N THR A 31 12.14 -14.08 17.76
CA THR A 31 13.40 -14.10 18.54
C THR A 31 14.62 -14.09 17.64
N TYR A 32 14.66 -14.99 16.66
CA TYR A 32 15.80 -15.12 15.74
C TYR A 32 16.06 -13.86 14.91
N ARG A 33 15.00 -13.15 14.52
CA ARG A 33 15.05 -11.94 13.66
C ARG A 33 15.00 -10.63 14.45
N SER A 34 14.94 -10.67 15.77
CA SER A 34 14.75 -9.50 16.64
C SER A 34 13.54 -8.66 16.23
N LEU A 35 12.41 -9.32 15.88
CA LEU A 35 11.19 -8.63 15.52
C LEU A 35 10.42 -8.26 16.80
N PRO A 36 10.20 -6.96 17.09
CA PRO A 36 9.58 -6.52 18.34
C PRO A 36 8.10 -6.91 18.42
N GLY A 37 7.38 -6.87 17.31
CA GLY A 37 5.96 -7.17 17.28
C GLY A 37 5.46 -7.59 15.92
N LEU A 38 4.41 -8.40 15.90
CA LEU A 38 3.79 -8.95 14.69
C LEU A 38 2.29 -9.19 14.94
N SER A 39 1.43 -8.80 13.99
CA SER A 39 0.04 -9.27 13.93
C SER A 39 -0.15 -10.19 12.73
N ILE A 40 -0.90 -11.26 12.92
CA ILE A 40 -1.23 -12.21 11.86
C ILE A 40 -2.73 -12.45 11.82
N GLY A 41 -3.28 -12.56 10.61
CA GLY A 41 -4.63 -13.00 10.32
C GLY A 41 -4.60 -14.12 9.29
N ILE A 42 -5.44 -15.13 9.47
CA ILE A 42 -5.63 -16.22 8.51
C ILE A 42 -7.10 -16.24 8.12
N VAL A 43 -7.33 -16.18 6.81
CA VAL A 43 -8.66 -16.25 6.23
C VAL A 43 -8.78 -17.54 5.43
N TYR A 44 -9.87 -18.24 5.60
CA TYR A 44 -10.22 -19.42 4.82
C TYR A 44 -11.69 -19.30 4.40
N ASP A 45 -11.97 -19.47 3.14
CA ASP A 45 -13.33 -19.40 2.56
C ASP A 45 -14.10 -18.14 3.00
N GLN A 46 -13.46 -16.98 2.90
CA GLN A 46 -13.96 -15.65 3.31
C GLN A 46 -14.20 -15.48 4.82
N GLU A 47 -13.89 -16.48 5.65
CA GLU A 47 -13.99 -16.38 7.10
C GLU A 47 -12.63 -16.16 7.76
N LEU A 48 -12.56 -15.23 8.73
CA LEU A 48 -11.38 -15.03 9.57
C LEU A 48 -11.30 -16.18 10.59
N VAL A 49 -10.42 -17.15 10.34
CA VAL A 49 -10.26 -18.34 11.19
C VAL A 49 -9.26 -18.16 12.32
N TYR A 50 -8.36 -17.19 12.19
CA TYR A 50 -7.35 -16.88 13.19
C TYR A 50 -6.93 -15.43 13.11
N ALA A 51 -6.78 -14.78 14.26
CA ALA A 51 -6.20 -13.43 14.36
C ALA A 51 -5.51 -13.26 15.72
N ARG A 52 -4.21 -12.92 15.70
CA ARG A 52 -3.43 -12.73 16.92
C ARG A 52 -2.28 -11.75 16.73
N GLY A 53 -1.93 -11.02 17.81
CA GLY A 53 -0.70 -10.26 17.93
C GLY A 53 0.33 -10.98 18.79
N PHE A 54 1.61 -10.72 18.55
CA PHE A 54 2.76 -11.25 19.27
C PHE A 54 3.73 -10.12 19.57
N GLY A 55 4.39 -10.14 20.74
CA GLY A 55 5.35 -9.13 21.15
C GLY A 55 4.71 -7.77 21.41
N TYR A 56 5.42 -6.70 21.10
CA TYR A 56 5.07 -5.33 21.44
C TYR A 56 4.90 -4.46 20.18
N SER A 57 3.88 -3.62 20.20
CA SER A 57 3.64 -2.59 19.16
C SER A 57 4.40 -1.30 19.46
N ASN A 58 4.79 -1.09 20.72
CA ASN A 58 5.66 -0.04 21.18
C ASN A 58 6.53 -0.62 22.32
N LEU A 59 7.86 -0.52 22.19
CA LEU A 59 8.80 -1.06 23.18
C LEU A 59 8.95 -0.13 24.38
N GLU A 60 8.90 1.18 24.19
CA GLU A 60 9.06 2.16 25.27
C GLU A 60 7.93 2.04 26.29
N ASP A 61 6.69 1.98 25.80
CA ASP A 61 5.49 1.86 26.63
C ASP A 61 5.15 0.40 27.00
N SER A 62 5.92 -0.57 26.49
CA SER A 62 5.61 -2.01 26.62
C SER A 62 4.18 -2.35 26.14
N ALA A 63 3.66 -1.63 25.16
CA ALA A 63 2.34 -1.84 24.61
C ALA A 63 2.28 -3.13 23.80
N ALA A 64 1.45 -4.08 24.22
CA ALA A 64 1.35 -5.38 23.57
C ALA A 64 0.76 -5.25 22.15
N THR A 65 1.32 -6.01 21.22
CA THR A 65 0.73 -6.18 19.88
C THR A 65 -0.53 -7.05 19.97
N THR A 66 -1.58 -6.62 19.30
CA THR A 66 -2.86 -7.34 19.21
C THR A 66 -3.29 -7.52 17.75
N SER A 67 -4.34 -8.28 17.51
CA SER A 67 -4.99 -8.34 16.19
C SER A 67 -5.60 -7.01 15.74
N GLN A 68 -5.68 -6.03 16.65
CA GLN A 68 -6.23 -4.70 16.38
C GLN A 68 -5.15 -3.62 16.24
N THR A 69 -3.88 -3.99 16.34
CA THR A 69 -2.76 -3.07 16.10
C THR A 69 -2.78 -2.54 14.66
N ILE A 70 -2.55 -1.26 14.51
CA ILE A 70 -2.54 -0.56 13.23
C ILE A 70 -1.10 -0.41 12.75
N TYR A 71 -0.86 -0.66 11.48
CA TYR A 71 0.47 -0.58 10.87
C TYR A 71 0.49 0.39 9.68
N ARG A 72 1.64 1.05 9.48
CA ARG A 72 1.93 1.72 8.22
C ARG A 72 2.25 0.66 7.18
N ILE A 73 1.42 0.57 6.15
CA ILE A 73 1.49 -0.52 5.15
C ILE A 73 2.41 -0.21 3.96
N ALA A 74 3.03 0.97 3.94
CA ALA A 74 4.00 1.38 2.91
C ALA A 74 3.53 1.02 1.48
N SER A 75 4.31 0.28 0.73
CA SER A 75 4.02 -0.05 -0.68
C SER A 75 2.81 -0.93 -0.92
N LEU A 76 2.23 -1.55 0.10
CA LEU A 76 0.92 -2.22 -0.04
C LEU A 76 -0.19 -1.22 -0.40
N THR A 77 -0.01 0.07 -0.11
CA THR A 77 -0.89 1.17 -0.57
C THR A 77 -1.10 1.15 -2.09
N LYS A 78 -0.11 0.69 -2.87
CA LYS A 78 -0.20 0.62 -4.33
C LYS A 78 -1.32 -0.30 -4.82
N VAL A 79 -1.65 -1.34 -4.06
CA VAL A 79 -2.77 -2.23 -4.38
C VAL A 79 -4.09 -1.44 -4.36
N PHE A 80 -4.29 -0.57 -3.37
CA PHE A 80 -5.50 0.28 -3.29
C PHE A 80 -5.56 1.29 -4.44
N THR A 81 -4.44 1.93 -4.78
CA THR A 81 -4.35 2.84 -5.92
C THR A 81 -4.67 2.11 -7.24
N ALA A 82 -4.08 0.94 -7.46
CA ALA A 82 -4.35 0.14 -8.65
C ALA A 82 -5.82 -0.30 -8.71
N THR A 83 -6.39 -0.72 -7.58
CA THR A 83 -7.83 -1.08 -7.49
C THR A 83 -8.71 0.11 -7.85
N ALA A 84 -8.41 1.31 -7.36
CA ALA A 84 -9.14 2.54 -7.68
C ALA A 84 -9.10 2.83 -9.19
N ILE A 85 -7.92 2.75 -9.81
CA ILE A 85 -7.78 2.91 -11.28
C ILE A 85 -8.62 1.86 -12.01
N MET A 86 -8.58 0.60 -11.57
CA MET A 86 -9.36 -0.46 -12.24
C MET A 86 -10.88 -0.27 -12.09
N GLN A 87 -11.35 0.19 -10.93
CA GLN A 87 -12.76 0.56 -10.74
C GLN A 87 -13.17 1.71 -11.67
N LEU A 88 -12.35 2.75 -11.81
CA LEU A 88 -12.62 3.88 -12.69
C LEU A 88 -12.61 3.46 -14.17
N ARG A 89 -11.71 2.53 -14.56
CA ARG A 89 -11.72 1.91 -15.88
C ARG A 89 -13.03 1.17 -16.15
N ASP A 90 -13.49 0.35 -15.20
CA ASP A 90 -14.71 -0.44 -15.36
C ASP A 90 -15.96 0.45 -15.41
N GLN A 91 -15.89 1.64 -14.81
CA GLN A 91 -16.91 2.70 -14.93
C GLN A 91 -16.82 3.50 -16.25
N GLY A 92 -15.85 3.20 -17.11
CA GLY A 92 -15.64 3.91 -18.38
C GLY A 92 -15.09 5.34 -18.24
N LYS A 93 -14.57 5.71 -17.04
CA LYS A 93 -14.05 7.06 -16.77
C LYS A 93 -12.61 7.25 -17.25
N LEU A 94 -11.88 6.17 -17.46
CA LEU A 94 -10.53 6.16 -18.02
C LEU A 94 -10.24 4.86 -18.77
N ARG A 95 -9.19 4.88 -19.56
CA ARG A 95 -8.62 3.69 -20.21
C ARG A 95 -7.17 3.55 -19.76
N LEU A 96 -6.68 2.32 -19.61
CA LEU A 96 -5.30 2.09 -19.15
C LEU A 96 -4.26 2.64 -20.15
N ASP A 97 -4.60 2.69 -21.43
CA ASP A 97 -3.72 3.17 -22.48
C ASP A 97 -3.87 4.68 -22.76
N ASP A 98 -4.70 5.38 -22.00
CA ASP A 98 -4.79 6.83 -22.07
C ASP A 98 -3.48 7.47 -21.59
N PRO A 99 -3.00 8.55 -22.26
CA PRO A 99 -1.87 9.34 -21.79
C PRO A 99 -2.16 9.99 -20.44
N VAL A 100 -1.17 9.98 -19.55
CA VAL A 100 -1.26 10.64 -18.23
C VAL A 100 -1.67 12.11 -18.33
N GLU A 101 -1.15 12.83 -19.33
CA GLU A 101 -1.41 14.27 -19.57
C GLU A 101 -2.88 14.56 -19.92
N GLN A 102 -3.65 13.56 -20.35
CA GLN A 102 -5.09 13.71 -20.61
C GLN A 102 -5.85 14.03 -19.32
N TYR A 103 -5.42 13.47 -18.20
CA TYR A 103 -6.01 13.70 -16.87
C TYR A 103 -5.25 14.77 -16.09
N LEU A 104 -3.94 14.84 -16.27
CA LEU A 104 -3.03 15.70 -15.53
C LEU A 104 -2.26 16.62 -16.50
N PRO A 105 -2.85 17.73 -16.96
CA PRO A 105 -2.19 18.64 -17.92
C PRO A 105 -0.86 19.23 -17.42
N TRP A 106 -0.65 19.20 -16.10
CA TRP A 106 0.58 19.60 -15.45
C TRP A 106 1.67 18.52 -15.43
N PHE A 107 1.36 17.29 -15.83
CA PHE A 107 2.34 16.21 -15.88
C PHE A 107 3.38 16.47 -16.97
N ARG A 108 4.53 16.96 -16.55
CA ARG A 108 5.65 17.30 -17.43
C ARG A 108 6.93 16.79 -16.81
N VAL A 109 7.58 15.84 -17.49
CA VAL A 109 8.87 15.27 -17.11
C VAL A 109 9.79 15.40 -18.31
N LYS A 110 11.03 15.85 -18.10
CA LYS A 110 12.02 15.93 -19.18
C LYS A 110 12.28 14.53 -19.74
N SER A 111 12.38 14.43 -21.05
CA SER A 111 12.70 13.18 -21.72
C SER A 111 13.81 13.40 -22.73
N ARG A 112 14.81 12.53 -22.66
CA ARG A 112 15.84 12.41 -23.72
C ARG A 112 15.41 11.45 -24.84
N PHE A 113 14.17 11.01 -24.80
CA PHE A 113 13.57 10.05 -25.74
C PHE A 113 12.42 10.72 -26.50
N PRO A 114 12.69 11.70 -27.39
CA PRO A 114 11.65 12.55 -28.00
C PRO A 114 10.69 11.78 -28.92
N ASP A 115 11.14 10.68 -29.50
CA ASP A 115 10.36 9.88 -30.45
C ASP A 115 9.50 8.79 -29.76
N GLN A 116 9.50 8.74 -28.43
CA GLN A 116 8.74 7.75 -27.70
C GLN A 116 7.30 8.21 -27.43
N PRO A 117 6.34 7.28 -27.35
CA PRO A 117 4.96 7.61 -27.01
C PRO A 117 4.88 8.23 -25.61
N LYS A 118 3.79 8.96 -25.39
CA LYS A 118 3.47 9.53 -24.07
C LYS A 118 3.31 8.43 -23.03
N VAL A 119 3.66 8.75 -21.78
CA VAL A 119 3.46 7.85 -20.65
C VAL A 119 1.97 7.58 -20.45
N THR A 120 1.61 6.32 -20.34
CA THR A 120 0.22 5.86 -20.13
C THR A 120 -0.03 5.46 -18.67
N ILE A 121 -1.32 5.38 -18.30
CA ILE A 121 -1.75 4.90 -16.97
C ILE A 121 -1.25 3.47 -16.75
N ARG A 122 -1.31 2.60 -17.77
CA ARG A 122 -0.79 1.22 -17.71
C ARG A 122 0.67 1.21 -17.29
N GLN A 123 1.50 2.04 -17.89
CA GLN A 123 2.93 2.10 -17.62
C GLN A 123 3.26 2.61 -16.20
N LEU A 124 2.42 3.46 -15.62
CA LEU A 124 2.54 3.81 -14.19
C LEU A 124 2.32 2.58 -13.30
N LEU A 125 1.24 1.82 -13.55
CA LEU A 125 0.87 0.65 -12.74
C LEU A 125 1.83 -0.52 -12.87
N THR A 126 2.43 -0.71 -14.05
CA THR A 126 3.37 -1.81 -14.34
C THR A 126 4.82 -1.44 -14.08
N HIS A 127 5.09 -0.20 -13.65
CA HIS A 127 6.45 0.31 -13.44
C HIS A 127 7.32 0.32 -14.72
N THR A 128 6.68 0.49 -15.87
CA THR A 128 7.35 0.56 -17.19
C THR A 128 7.33 1.97 -17.79
N SER A 129 6.93 2.98 -17.00
CA SER A 129 6.85 4.37 -17.47
C SER A 129 8.20 5.04 -17.70
N GLY A 130 9.30 4.46 -17.23
CA GLY A 130 10.62 5.09 -17.27
C GLY A 130 10.85 6.21 -16.26
N LEU A 131 9.88 6.51 -15.40
CA LEU A 131 10.00 7.53 -14.36
C LEU A 131 11.04 7.17 -13.30
N PRO A 132 11.68 8.18 -12.65
CA PRO A 132 12.50 7.98 -11.47
C PRO A 132 11.76 7.22 -10.36
N ARG A 133 12.52 6.58 -9.47
CA ARG A 133 11.94 5.89 -8.32
C ARG A 133 11.17 6.85 -7.42
N GLU A 134 11.76 8.02 -7.13
CA GLU A 134 11.28 8.99 -6.15
C GLU A 134 11.08 10.37 -6.77
N ALA A 135 10.29 11.21 -6.13
CA ALA A 135 10.27 12.64 -6.41
C ALA A 135 11.64 13.28 -6.07
N ALA A 136 11.93 14.46 -6.62
CA ALA A 136 13.22 15.14 -6.49
C ALA A 136 13.43 15.80 -5.11
N TYR A 137 13.17 15.07 -4.02
CA TYR A 137 13.27 15.54 -2.64
C TYR A 137 13.97 14.50 -1.76
N PRO A 138 14.80 14.90 -0.80
CA PRO A 138 15.60 14.00 0.03
C PRO A 138 14.83 13.41 1.23
N TYR A 139 13.53 13.15 1.11
CA TYR A 139 12.66 12.74 2.22
C TYR A 139 13.04 11.40 2.89
N TRP A 140 13.89 10.61 2.25
CA TRP A 140 14.45 9.40 2.88
C TRP A 140 15.58 9.69 3.88
N THR A 141 16.11 10.92 3.86
CA THR A 141 17.20 11.34 4.76
C THR A 141 16.75 12.31 5.83
N ASP A 142 15.75 13.15 5.57
CA ASP A 142 15.27 14.16 6.50
C ASP A 142 13.83 13.94 6.98
N ASN A 143 13.19 12.88 6.50
CA ASN A 143 11.80 12.51 6.80
C ASN A 143 10.76 13.61 6.46
N LYS A 144 11.13 14.57 5.60
CA LYS A 144 10.23 15.62 5.13
C LYS A 144 9.67 15.25 3.77
N PHE A 145 8.45 14.75 3.78
CA PHE A 145 7.78 14.39 2.54
C PHE A 145 7.29 15.64 1.80
N PRO A 146 7.48 15.71 0.46
CA PRO A 146 6.99 16.84 -0.31
C PRO A 146 5.47 16.90 -0.29
N SER A 147 4.94 18.10 -0.19
CA SER A 147 3.52 18.35 -0.44
C SER A 147 3.16 18.03 -1.90
N ARG A 148 1.87 17.88 -2.18
CA ARG A 148 1.37 17.72 -3.57
C ARG A 148 1.91 18.80 -4.51
N THR A 149 1.86 20.07 -4.07
CA THR A 149 2.33 21.22 -4.86
C THR A 149 3.83 21.13 -5.15
N GLU A 150 4.64 20.75 -4.17
CA GLU A 150 6.08 20.58 -4.34
C GLU A 150 6.37 19.42 -5.28
N MET A 151 5.69 18.29 -5.13
CA MET A 151 5.86 17.15 -6.03
C MET A 151 5.57 17.54 -7.49
N ILE A 152 4.45 18.22 -7.74
CA ILE A 152 4.07 18.70 -9.09
C ILE A 152 5.15 19.64 -9.65
N LYS A 153 5.55 20.64 -8.87
CA LYS A 153 6.59 21.59 -9.27
C LYS A 153 7.95 20.92 -9.50
N GLY A 154 8.25 19.89 -8.71
CA GLY A 154 9.49 19.14 -8.84
C GLY A 154 9.56 18.27 -10.11
N LEU A 155 8.42 17.84 -10.66
CA LEU A 155 8.36 17.00 -11.85
C LEU A 155 8.99 17.64 -13.09
N GLU A 156 8.83 18.96 -13.28
CA GLU A 156 9.41 19.68 -14.41
C GLU A 156 10.94 19.63 -14.44
N ASN A 157 11.57 19.40 -13.30
CA ASN A 157 13.02 19.29 -13.14
C ASN A 157 13.53 17.85 -13.18
N GLN A 158 12.64 16.87 -13.17
CA GLN A 158 13.02 15.48 -13.27
C GLN A 158 13.13 15.02 -14.72
N GLU A 159 13.95 14.00 -14.91
CA GLU A 159 14.18 13.41 -16.21
C GLU A 159 13.82 11.93 -16.19
N MET A 160 13.23 11.45 -17.26
CA MET A 160 12.97 10.01 -17.46
C MET A 160 14.29 9.26 -17.51
N ILE A 161 14.38 8.17 -16.75
CA ILE A 161 15.60 7.35 -16.64
C ILE A 161 15.69 6.38 -17.84
N PHE A 162 14.56 5.88 -18.29
CA PHE A 162 14.43 4.96 -19.43
C PHE A 162 13.29 5.41 -20.35
N ALA A 163 13.33 4.95 -21.58
CA ALA A 163 12.18 5.07 -22.46
C ALA A 163 10.99 4.26 -21.89
N PRO A 164 9.75 4.72 -22.10
CA PRO A 164 8.57 3.92 -21.75
C PRO A 164 8.66 2.52 -22.36
N GLU A 165 8.31 1.49 -21.59
CA GLU A 165 8.32 0.07 -21.96
C GLU A 165 9.69 -0.57 -22.21
N ASP A 166 10.80 0.17 -22.12
CA ASP A 166 12.14 -0.41 -22.27
C ASP A 166 12.43 -1.46 -21.19
N ARG A 167 12.08 -1.15 -19.93
CA ARG A 167 12.27 -2.07 -18.81
C ARG A 167 11.40 -1.72 -17.60
N ILE A 168 11.29 -2.65 -16.66
CA ILE A 168 10.66 -2.43 -15.36
C ILE A 168 11.60 -1.60 -14.49
N LYS A 169 11.12 -0.44 -14.03
CA LYS A 169 11.78 0.41 -13.04
C LYS A 169 10.76 0.82 -11.98
N TYR A 170 10.88 0.19 -10.81
CA TYR A 170 9.98 0.52 -9.69
C TYR A 170 9.96 2.02 -9.40
N SER A 171 8.76 2.60 -9.38
CA SER A 171 8.56 4.04 -9.20
C SER A 171 7.47 4.32 -8.18
N ASN A 172 7.85 4.92 -7.04
CA ASN A 172 6.92 5.50 -6.08
C ASN A 172 6.27 6.76 -6.68
N LEU A 173 7.06 7.55 -7.40
CA LEU A 173 6.58 8.72 -8.13
C LEU A 173 5.47 8.35 -9.12
N GLY A 174 5.65 7.27 -9.89
CA GLY A 174 4.62 6.79 -10.82
C GLY A 174 3.30 6.48 -10.13
N PHE A 175 3.33 5.88 -8.94
CA PHE A 175 2.11 5.62 -8.17
C PHE A 175 1.54 6.85 -7.47
N ALA A 176 2.36 7.85 -7.11
CA ALA A 176 1.85 9.14 -6.66
C ALA A 176 1.07 9.83 -7.79
N VAL A 177 1.60 9.83 -9.02
CA VAL A 177 0.90 10.33 -10.22
C VAL A 177 -0.38 9.53 -10.50
N ALA A 178 -0.36 8.20 -10.36
CA ALA A 178 -1.58 7.38 -10.50
C ALA A 178 -2.65 7.75 -9.46
N GLY A 179 -2.27 8.10 -8.24
CA GLY A 179 -3.19 8.62 -7.22
C GLY A 179 -3.84 9.95 -7.61
N GLU A 180 -3.10 10.85 -8.26
CA GLU A 180 -3.64 12.10 -8.80
C GLU A 180 -4.64 11.85 -9.94
N ILE A 181 -4.38 10.84 -10.81
CA ILE A 181 -5.33 10.43 -11.84
C ILE A 181 -6.62 9.89 -11.22
N VAL A 182 -6.54 9.14 -10.12
CA VAL A 182 -7.75 8.70 -9.39
C VAL A 182 -8.56 9.89 -8.95
N ALA A 183 -7.94 10.90 -8.34
CA ALA A 183 -8.65 12.08 -7.87
C ALA A 183 -9.32 12.86 -9.01
N GLU A 184 -8.62 13.06 -10.11
CA GLU A 184 -9.12 13.79 -11.28
C GLU A 184 -10.27 13.04 -11.97
N ALA A 185 -10.08 11.76 -12.28
CA ALA A 185 -11.09 10.95 -12.97
C ALA A 185 -12.32 10.67 -12.11
N ALA A 186 -12.17 10.66 -10.79
CA ALA A 186 -13.27 10.50 -9.83
C ALA A 186 -14.01 11.81 -9.55
N GLY A 187 -13.37 12.97 -9.74
CA GLY A 187 -13.88 14.27 -9.35
C GLY A 187 -13.97 14.46 -7.83
N MET A 188 -13.12 13.77 -7.07
CA MET A 188 -13.05 13.85 -5.60
C MET A 188 -11.62 13.54 -5.10
N PRO A 189 -11.23 13.95 -3.87
CA PRO A 189 -9.94 13.62 -3.29
C PRO A 189 -9.65 12.11 -3.30
N TYR A 190 -8.38 11.74 -3.55
CA TYR A 190 -7.93 10.34 -3.54
C TYR A 190 -8.33 9.59 -2.27
N SER A 191 -8.13 10.22 -1.10
CA SER A 191 -8.48 9.62 0.19
C SER A 191 -9.97 9.31 0.29
N GLU A 192 -10.82 10.24 -0.11
CA GLU A 192 -12.28 10.06 -0.09
C GLU A 192 -12.70 8.93 -1.04
N TYR A 193 -12.10 8.87 -2.23
CA TYR A 193 -12.39 7.79 -3.17
C TYR A 193 -12.04 6.42 -2.60
N VAL A 194 -10.83 6.26 -2.05
CA VAL A 194 -10.38 4.99 -1.47
C VAL A 194 -11.24 4.59 -0.28
N GLU A 195 -11.51 5.52 0.63
CA GLU A 195 -12.33 5.26 1.81
C GLU A 195 -13.75 4.84 1.44
N LYS A 196 -14.39 5.56 0.53
CA LYS A 196 -15.78 5.33 0.13
C LYS A 196 -15.98 4.11 -0.76
N ASN A 197 -15.07 3.89 -1.72
CA ASN A 197 -15.29 2.91 -2.79
C ASN A 197 -14.51 1.61 -2.59
N ILE A 198 -13.54 1.58 -1.66
CA ILE A 198 -12.74 0.37 -1.39
C ILE A 198 -12.85 -0.03 0.08
N LEU A 199 -12.46 0.85 1.02
CA LEU A 199 -12.37 0.47 2.43
C LEU A 199 -13.74 0.22 3.06
N ALA A 200 -14.71 1.11 2.81
CA ALA A 200 -16.06 0.98 3.38
C ALA A 200 -16.81 -0.28 2.89
N PRO A 201 -16.84 -0.58 1.57
CA PRO A 201 -17.47 -1.82 1.08
C PRO A 201 -16.81 -3.09 1.61
N LEU A 202 -15.50 -3.07 1.89
CA LEU A 202 -14.76 -4.19 2.46
C LEU A 202 -14.83 -4.25 4.01
N GLY A 203 -15.52 -3.30 4.65
CA GLY A 203 -15.61 -3.24 6.11
C GLY A 203 -14.28 -2.94 6.80
N MET A 204 -13.30 -2.33 6.12
CA MET A 204 -11.95 -2.04 6.64
C MET A 204 -11.94 -0.80 7.52
N LYS A 205 -12.68 -0.83 8.63
CA LYS A 205 -12.95 0.33 9.52
C LYS A 205 -11.72 0.89 10.24
N SER A 206 -10.63 0.14 10.32
CA SER A 206 -9.38 0.57 10.97
C SER A 206 -8.30 1.01 9.98
N THR A 207 -8.59 0.96 8.68
CA THR A 207 -7.68 1.38 7.61
C THR A 207 -8.07 2.76 7.12
N THR A 208 -7.13 3.68 7.03
CA THR A 208 -7.35 5.06 6.57
C THR A 208 -6.20 5.49 5.67
N VAL A 209 -6.46 6.45 4.79
CA VAL A 209 -5.40 7.06 3.95
C VAL A 209 -4.58 8.05 4.77
N TYR A 210 -5.25 8.84 5.60
CA TYR A 210 -4.60 9.78 6.52
C TYR A 210 -4.76 9.28 7.95
N PHE A 211 -3.66 9.34 8.69
CA PHE A 211 -3.65 8.99 10.11
C PHE A 211 -4.61 9.90 10.90
N GLN A 212 -5.36 9.32 11.82
CA GLN A 212 -6.28 10.02 12.70
C GLN A 212 -5.81 9.89 14.16
N ASP A 213 -5.89 10.96 14.94
CA ASP A 213 -5.46 10.98 16.35
C ASP A 213 -6.15 9.88 17.18
N SER A 214 -7.39 9.55 16.86
CA SER A 214 -8.14 8.44 17.48
C SER A 214 -7.49 7.07 17.32
N GLN A 215 -6.57 6.93 16.36
CA GLN A 215 -5.86 5.69 16.07
C GLN A 215 -4.49 5.60 16.77
N SER A 216 -4.01 6.70 17.39
CA SER A 216 -2.66 6.82 17.96
C SER A 216 -2.31 5.68 18.95
N LYS A 217 -3.22 5.35 19.87
CA LYS A 217 -3.02 4.28 20.86
C LYS A 217 -2.87 2.87 20.27
N ARG A 218 -3.23 2.69 19.02
CA ARG A 218 -3.20 1.39 18.31
C ARG A 218 -2.13 1.33 17.24
N LEU A 219 -1.48 2.44 16.92
CA LEU A 219 -0.45 2.50 15.90
C LEU A 219 0.84 1.85 16.43
N ALA A 220 1.35 0.89 15.66
CA ALA A 220 2.67 0.34 15.92
C ALA A 220 3.75 1.37 15.61
N GLU A 221 4.71 1.50 16.52
CA GLU A 221 5.93 2.25 16.26
C GLU A 221 6.90 1.40 15.46
N GLY A 222 7.52 2.00 14.45
CA GLY A 222 8.57 1.35 13.69
C GLY A 222 9.91 1.52 14.39
N CYS A 223 10.65 0.44 14.53
CA CYS A 223 12.03 0.47 15.01
C CYS A 223 13.01 0.32 13.86
N ALA A 224 14.11 1.07 13.87
CA ALA A 224 15.28 0.73 13.08
C ALA A 224 16.02 -0.45 13.74
N ILE A 225 16.56 -1.36 12.92
CA ILE A 225 17.21 -2.62 13.39
C ILE A 225 18.34 -2.38 14.42
N TYR A 226 18.85 -1.16 14.48
CA TYR A 226 19.95 -0.76 15.38
C TYR A 226 19.52 0.14 16.55
N GLU A 227 18.22 0.42 16.71
CA GLU A 227 17.69 1.36 17.69
C GLU A 227 16.62 0.72 18.61
N CYS A 228 16.37 -0.57 18.47
CA CYS A 228 15.41 -1.32 19.28
C CYS A 228 16.12 -2.19 20.31
#